data_c8af0d7fd90adee580a7092635b3b6b0
#
_entry.id   c8af0d7fd90adee580a7092635b3b6b0
#
_cell.length_a   1.000
_cell.length_b   1.000
_cell.length_c   1.000
_cell.angle_alpha   90.00
_cell.angle_beta   90.00
_cell.angle_gamma   90.00
#
_symmetry.space_group_name_H-M   'P 1'
#
loop_
_entity.id
_entity.type
_entity.pdbx_description
1 polymer ?
#
loop_
_entity_poly.entity_id
_entity_poly.type
_entity_poly.pdbx_seq_one_letter_code
_entity_poly.pdbx_strand_id
1 'polypeptide(L)'
;MKLYQSIPISECGEPLIPIPLELFAVESPHPYEKLGAPYGNASPYYLRESVVAALIIAQGELQKQRRGWRIQIFDAYRPVAVQQFMVNHAFAEIVRSQQLNPDTLSEHQRETLWQQVYQLWALPSPNPKTPPPHSTGAAVDVTLVDAKHQTVDMGSAIDELSPRSHPDYYIHQRRKPYHKHRQLLRDVMYAAGFRRHPDEWWHFSLGDQMWAWLCRQENPTLALTACYGSATLHQAYWSSLN
;
A
#
# COMPACT_ATOMS: atom_id res chain seq x y z
N MET A 1 -9.61 -12.65 -11.01
CA MET A 1 -8.81 -11.49 -11.50
C MET A 1 -9.50 -10.22 -11.02
N LYS A 2 -8.78 -9.32 -10.34
CA LYS A 2 -9.34 -8.02 -9.91
C LYS A 2 -9.51 -7.11 -11.13
N LEU A 3 -10.52 -6.23 -11.14
CA LEU A 3 -10.88 -5.40 -12.31
C LEU A 3 -9.73 -4.54 -12.84
N TYR A 4 -8.91 -3.98 -11.96
CA TYR A 4 -7.79 -3.13 -12.34
C TYR A 4 -6.71 -3.87 -13.13
N GLN A 5 -6.60 -5.20 -12.98
CA GLN A 5 -5.62 -6.02 -13.70
C GLN A 5 -5.90 -6.14 -15.22
N SER A 6 -7.06 -5.65 -15.68
CA SER A 6 -7.37 -5.53 -17.10
C SER A 6 -6.73 -4.32 -17.78
N ILE A 7 -6.20 -3.36 -17.00
CA ILE A 7 -5.53 -2.18 -17.52
C ILE A 7 -4.19 -2.60 -18.14
N PRO A 8 -3.92 -2.23 -19.40
CA PRO A 8 -2.62 -2.54 -20.01
C PRO A 8 -1.49 -1.77 -19.33
N ILE A 9 -0.30 -2.36 -19.31
CA ILE A 9 0.93 -1.75 -18.80
C ILE A 9 1.82 -1.35 -19.97
N SER A 10 2.29 -0.11 -19.97
CA SER A 10 3.34 0.40 -20.84
C SER A 10 4.49 0.88 -19.96
N GLU A 11 5.37 -0.07 -19.57
CA GLU A 11 6.47 0.19 -18.64
C GLU A 11 7.38 1.33 -19.13
N CYS A 12 7.56 2.35 -18.29
CA CYS A 12 8.37 3.54 -18.61
C CYS A 12 9.85 3.40 -18.25
N GLY A 13 10.22 2.35 -17.48
CA GLY A 13 11.61 2.08 -17.11
C GLY A 13 12.16 2.98 -15.98
N GLU A 14 11.32 3.73 -15.29
CA GLU A 14 11.75 4.58 -14.19
C GLU A 14 12.34 3.75 -13.04
N PRO A 15 13.48 4.15 -12.45
CA PRO A 15 14.14 3.36 -11.42
C PRO A 15 13.37 3.39 -10.09
N LEU A 16 13.59 2.37 -9.26
CA LEU A 16 13.31 2.44 -7.83
C LEU A 16 14.42 3.24 -7.15
N ILE A 17 14.03 4.26 -6.40
CA ILE A 17 14.95 5.06 -5.59
C ILE A 17 14.55 5.03 -4.10
N PRO A 18 15.49 5.26 -3.17
CA PRO A 18 15.17 5.32 -1.76
C PRO A 18 14.27 6.52 -1.45
N ILE A 19 13.30 6.30 -0.57
CA ILE A 19 12.48 7.37 -0.01
C ILE A 19 13.34 8.18 0.99
N PRO A 20 13.35 9.52 0.93
CA PRO A 20 14.09 10.36 1.89
C PRO A 20 13.42 10.33 3.28
N LEU A 21 13.77 9.33 4.10
CA LEU A 21 13.07 9.01 5.36
C LEU A 21 13.15 10.14 6.39
N GLU A 22 14.07 11.08 6.26
CA GLU A 22 14.16 12.26 7.12
C GLU A 22 12.93 13.19 6.98
N LEU A 23 12.23 13.14 5.86
CA LEU A 23 11.01 13.92 5.61
C LEU A 23 9.74 13.25 6.16
N PHE A 24 9.79 11.97 6.44
CA PHE A 24 8.64 11.12 6.79
C PHE A 24 8.78 10.54 8.19
N ALA A 25 7.74 9.92 8.69
CA ALA A 25 7.83 9.00 9.81
C ALA A 25 7.86 7.58 9.30
N VAL A 26 8.53 6.69 10.02
CA VAL A 26 8.58 5.25 9.73
C VAL A 26 8.55 4.47 11.05
N GLU A 27 8.13 3.21 10.98
CA GLU A 27 8.28 2.28 12.07
C GLU A 27 9.57 1.47 11.88
N SER A 28 10.41 1.42 12.91
CA SER A 28 11.69 0.70 12.86
C SER A 28 11.76 -0.35 13.98
N PRO A 29 12.10 -1.62 13.69
CA PRO A 29 12.17 -2.22 12.34
C PRO A 29 10.84 -2.15 11.59
N HIS A 30 10.89 -2.31 10.27
CA HIS A 30 9.69 -2.37 9.41
C HIS A 30 8.70 -3.45 9.90
N PRO A 31 7.37 -3.20 9.89
CA PRO A 31 6.39 -4.14 10.43
C PRO A 31 6.50 -5.56 9.87
N TYR A 32 6.69 -5.72 8.56
CA TYR A 32 6.81 -7.05 7.95
C TYR A 32 8.17 -7.71 8.19
N GLU A 33 9.25 -6.93 8.34
CA GLU A 33 10.57 -7.46 8.76
C GLU A 33 10.51 -8.04 10.18
N LYS A 34 9.74 -7.42 11.09
CA LYS A 34 9.49 -7.97 12.43
C LYS A 34 8.82 -9.34 12.39
N LEU A 35 8.01 -9.61 11.35
CA LEU A 35 7.36 -10.90 11.14
C LEU A 35 8.27 -11.92 10.44
N GLY A 36 9.47 -11.52 9.98
CA GLY A 36 10.40 -12.38 9.26
C GLY A 36 10.17 -12.41 7.75
N ALA A 37 9.50 -11.41 7.17
CA ALA A 37 9.28 -11.34 5.73
C ALA A 37 10.61 -11.30 4.95
N PRO A 38 10.74 -12.05 3.84
CA PRO A 38 12.01 -12.28 3.16
C PRO A 38 12.35 -11.13 2.19
N TYR A 39 12.69 -9.95 2.72
CA TYR A 39 13.16 -8.82 1.90
C TYR A 39 14.54 -9.08 1.26
N GLY A 40 15.37 -9.94 1.86
CA GLY A 40 16.73 -10.19 1.37
C GLY A 40 17.57 -8.90 1.39
N ASN A 41 18.06 -8.52 0.19
CA ASN A 41 18.77 -7.24 0.00
C ASN A 41 17.86 -6.09 -0.44
N ALA A 42 16.54 -6.33 -0.57
CA ALA A 42 15.59 -5.27 -0.88
C ALA A 42 15.23 -4.48 0.39
N SER A 43 14.92 -3.21 0.21
CA SER A 43 14.36 -2.39 1.28
C SER A 43 12.87 -2.11 1.01
N PRO A 44 12.01 -2.14 2.02
CA PRO A 44 10.61 -1.72 1.87
C PRO A 44 10.45 -0.24 1.56
N TYR A 45 11.49 0.57 1.76
CA TYR A 45 11.43 2.03 1.64
C TYR A 45 11.98 2.53 0.30
N TYR A 46 11.55 1.91 -0.80
CA TYR A 46 11.84 2.33 -2.17
C TYR A 46 10.53 2.56 -2.93
N LEU A 47 10.54 3.52 -3.85
CA LEU A 47 9.46 3.76 -4.81
C LEU A 47 10.05 4.19 -6.15
N ARG A 48 9.24 4.21 -7.21
CA ARG A 48 9.61 4.83 -8.50
C ARG A 48 9.92 6.32 -8.27
N GLU A 49 10.86 6.86 -9.00
CA GLU A 49 11.38 8.22 -8.81
C GLU A 49 10.27 9.28 -8.79
N SER A 50 9.38 9.29 -9.78
CA SER A 50 8.24 10.22 -9.82
C SER A 50 7.25 9.98 -8.67
N VAL A 51 7.12 8.75 -8.18
CA VAL A 51 6.27 8.42 -7.03
C VAL A 51 6.87 8.97 -5.74
N VAL A 52 8.20 8.92 -5.57
CA VAL A 52 8.91 9.59 -4.46
C VAL A 52 8.67 11.10 -4.52
N ALA A 53 8.85 11.71 -5.71
CA ALA A 53 8.61 13.15 -5.87
C ALA A 53 7.17 13.55 -5.50
N ALA A 54 6.18 12.76 -5.93
CA ALA A 54 4.78 12.98 -5.57
C ALA A 54 4.54 12.81 -4.05
N LEU A 55 5.17 11.83 -3.41
CA LEU A 55 5.05 11.64 -1.97
C LEU A 55 5.61 12.83 -1.17
N ILE A 56 6.71 13.42 -1.63
CA ILE A 56 7.26 14.67 -1.06
C ILE A 56 6.27 15.84 -1.23
N ILE A 57 5.59 15.94 -2.38
CA ILE A 57 4.53 16.94 -2.59
C ILE A 57 3.40 16.73 -1.58
N ALA A 58 2.93 15.47 -1.39
CA ALA A 58 1.87 15.15 -0.41
C ALA A 58 2.28 15.57 1.01
N GLN A 59 3.54 15.32 1.41
CA GLN A 59 4.08 15.78 2.70
C GLN A 59 4.06 17.32 2.80
N GLY A 60 4.39 18.01 1.72
CA GLY A 60 4.31 19.49 1.66
C GLY A 60 2.86 19.98 1.83
N GLU A 61 1.89 19.34 1.18
CA GLU A 61 0.47 19.67 1.34
C GLU A 61 -0.04 19.43 2.77
N LEU A 62 0.45 18.35 3.42
CA LEU A 62 0.16 18.12 4.83
C LEU A 62 0.69 19.22 5.72
N GLN A 63 1.93 19.69 5.49
CA GLN A 63 2.54 20.76 6.29
C GLN A 63 1.76 22.08 6.19
N LYS A 64 1.16 22.39 5.04
CA LYS A 64 0.30 23.59 4.88
C LYS A 64 -0.94 23.52 5.76
N GLN A 65 -1.51 22.36 5.97
CA GLN A 65 -2.75 22.16 6.72
C GLN A 65 -2.50 21.82 8.20
N ARG A 66 -1.40 21.13 8.50
CA ARG A 66 -1.03 20.62 9.84
C ARG A 66 0.47 20.72 10.04
N ARG A 67 0.92 21.89 10.47
CA ARG A 67 2.34 22.15 10.73
C ARG A 67 2.90 21.13 11.75
N GLY A 68 4.05 20.55 11.44
CA GLY A 68 4.74 19.55 12.27
C GLY A 68 4.21 18.13 12.14
N TRP A 69 3.09 17.90 11.44
CA TRP A 69 2.62 16.54 11.16
C TRP A 69 3.44 15.90 10.04
N ARG A 70 3.55 14.58 10.06
CA ARG A 70 4.23 13.83 8.99
C ARG A 70 3.37 12.67 8.49
N ILE A 71 3.50 12.38 7.21
CA ILE A 71 3.07 11.10 6.65
C ILE A 71 3.99 10.04 7.26
N GLN A 72 3.41 8.96 7.80
CA GLN A 72 4.14 7.79 8.25
C GLN A 72 4.00 6.71 7.18
N ILE A 73 5.13 6.26 6.65
CA ILE A 73 5.20 5.17 5.70
C ILE A 73 5.15 3.87 6.48
N PHE A 74 4.13 3.05 6.20
CA PHE A 74 3.97 1.72 6.77
C PHE A 74 4.62 0.67 5.86
N ASP A 75 4.32 0.70 4.55
CA ASP A 75 4.95 -0.16 3.55
C ASP A 75 4.98 0.54 2.19
N ALA A 76 6.01 0.28 1.38
CA ALA A 76 6.12 0.83 0.04
C ALA A 76 6.50 -0.26 -0.97
N TYR A 77 7.78 -0.47 -1.29
CA TYR A 77 8.16 -1.54 -2.20
C TYR A 77 8.08 -2.91 -1.52
N ARG A 78 7.30 -3.80 -2.11
CA ARG A 78 7.08 -5.17 -1.62
C ARG A 78 7.40 -6.17 -2.74
N PRO A 79 8.55 -6.84 -2.70
CA PRO A 79 8.85 -7.95 -3.62
C PRO A 79 7.74 -9.02 -3.61
N VAL A 80 7.52 -9.72 -4.73
CA VAL A 80 6.50 -10.77 -4.82
C VAL A 80 6.69 -11.86 -3.76
N ALA A 81 7.95 -12.17 -3.40
CA ALA A 81 8.25 -13.15 -2.34
C ALA A 81 7.73 -12.67 -0.96
N VAL A 82 7.87 -11.37 -0.66
CA VAL A 82 7.31 -10.76 0.56
C VAL A 82 5.78 -10.75 0.49
N GLN A 83 5.19 -10.42 -0.66
CA GLN A 83 3.73 -10.51 -0.86
C GLN A 83 3.22 -11.93 -0.57
N GLN A 84 3.89 -12.97 -1.07
CA GLN A 84 3.53 -14.37 -0.79
C GLN A 84 3.63 -14.71 0.70
N PHE A 85 4.71 -14.25 1.36
CA PHE A 85 4.89 -14.43 2.81
C PHE A 85 3.72 -13.79 3.58
N MET A 86 3.37 -12.54 3.28
CA MET A 86 2.31 -11.81 3.99
C MET A 86 0.92 -12.44 3.77
N VAL A 87 0.64 -12.89 2.55
CA VAL A 87 -0.60 -13.62 2.24
C VAL A 87 -0.70 -14.92 3.06
N ASN A 88 0.39 -15.68 3.17
CA ASN A 88 0.45 -16.89 3.98
C ASN A 88 0.30 -16.57 5.48
N HIS A 89 0.94 -15.49 5.94
CA HIS A 89 0.84 -15.02 7.32
C HIS A 89 -0.61 -14.64 7.65
N ALA A 90 -1.27 -13.86 6.79
CA ALA A 90 -2.68 -13.48 6.97
C ALA A 90 -3.61 -14.69 7.03
N PHE A 91 -3.38 -15.70 6.19
CA PHE A 91 -4.12 -16.97 6.26
C PHE A 91 -3.95 -17.65 7.63
N ALA A 92 -2.70 -17.76 8.10
CA ALA A 92 -2.41 -18.38 9.40
C ALA A 92 -3.06 -17.60 10.57
N GLU A 93 -3.08 -16.26 10.51
CA GLU A 93 -3.75 -15.42 11.50
C GLU A 93 -5.27 -15.64 11.52
N ILE A 94 -5.93 -15.75 10.35
CA ILE A 94 -7.36 -16.05 10.27
C ILE A 94 -7.65 -17.43 10.88
N VAL A 95 -6.88 -18.47 10.51
CA VAL A 95 -7.02 -19.82 11.07
C VAL A 95 -6.90 -19.79 12.60
N ARG A 96 -5.89 -19.07 13.13
CA ARG A 96 -5.66 -18.93 14.56
C ARG A 96 -6.81 -18.18 15.25
N SER A 97 -7.26 -17.06 14.68
CA SER A 97 -8.32 -16.23 15.25
C SER A 97 -9.66 -16.96 15.33
N GLN A 98 -9.92 -17.86 14.38
CA GLN A 98 -11.10 -18.73 14.38
C GLN A 98 -10.90 -20.03 15.16
N GLN A 99 -9.77 -20.22 15.82
CA GLN A 99 -9.42 -21.43 16.61
C GLN A 99 -9.52 -22.73 15.79
N LEU A 100 -9.24 -22.66 14.50
CA LEU A 100 -9.27 -23.80 13.58
C LEU A 100 -7.93 -24.56 13.61
N ASN A 101 -7.99 -25.88 13.38
CA ASN A 101 -6.79 -26.68 13.19
C ASN A 101 -6.44 -26.72 11.67
N PRO A 102 -5.27 -26.18 11.25
CA PRO A 102 -4.89 -26.10 9.84
C PRO A 102 -4.78 -27.49 9.17
N ASP A 103 -4.45 -28.54 9.93
CA ASP A 103 -4.24 -29.90 9.40
C ASP A 103 -5.55 -30.61 9.10
N THR A 104 -6.66 -30.17 9.69
CA THR A 104 -7.99 -30.79 9.55
C THR A 104 -8.97 -29.96 8.73
N LEU A 105 -8.54 -28.85 8.15
CA LEU A 105 -9.36 -28.02 7.29
C LEU A 105 -9.78 -28.79 6.03
N SER A 106 -11.08 -28.86 5.77
CA SER A 106 -11.58 -29.36 4.47
C SER A 106 -11.15 -28.40 3.35
N GLU A 107 -11.14 -28.90 2.12
CA GLU A 107 -10.81 -28.10 0.93
C GLU A 107 -11.72 -26.85 0.82
N HIS A 108 -13.03 -27.02 1.03
CA HIS A 108 -14.00 -25.93 1.01
C HIS A 108 -13.73 -24.87 2.10
N GLN A 109 -13.39 -25.31 3.33
CA GLN A 109 -13.02 -24.36 4.41
C GLN A 109 -11.75 -23.61 4.04
N ARG A 110 -10.74 -24.30 3.52
CA ARG A 110 -9.48 -23.70 3.08
C ARG A 110 -9.71 -22.65 1.99
N GLU A 111 -10.53 -22.97 0.98
CA GLU A 111 -10.88 -22.04 -0.09
C GLU A 111 -11.61 -20.80 0.44
N THR A 112 -12.57 -20.99 1.36
CA THR A 112 -13.30 -19.87 1.99
C THR A 112 -12.37 -18.93 2.76
N LEU A 113 -11.39 -19.49 3.49
CA LEU A 113 -10.40 -18.71 4.23
C LEU A 113 -9.47 -17.92 3.27
N TRP A 114 -9.05 -18.55 2.16
CA TRP A 114 -8.30 -17.85 1.13
C TRP A 114 -9.08 -16.71 0.48
N GLN A 115 -10.36 -16.89 0.25
CA GLN A 115 -11.23 -15.81 -0.26
C GLN A 115 -11.27 -14.63 0.71
N GLN A 116 -11.31 -14.86 2.03
CA GLN A 116 -11.23 -13.81 3.04
C GLN A 116 -9.89 -13.06 2.97
N VAL A 117 -8.76 -13.78 2.87
CA VAL A 117 -7.43 -13.16 2.69
C VAL A 117 -7.42 -12.27 1.44
N TYR A 118 -7.89 -12.77 0.31
CA TYR A 118 -7.85 -12.05 -0.96
C TYR A 118 -8.90 -10.92 -1.10
N GLN A 119 -9.77 -10.72 -0.11
CA GLN A 119 -10.57 -9.51 -0.05
C GLN A 119 -9.69 -8.27 0.12
N LEU A 120 -8.69 -8.36 1.00
CA LEU A 120 -7.75 -7.29 1.29
C LEU A 120 -6.45 -7.44 0.48
N TRP A 121 -5.79 -8.58 0.57
CA TRP A 121 -4.49 -8.80 -0.04
C TRP A 121 -4.56 -9.03 -1.55
N ALA A 122 -3.61 -8.43 -2.29
CA ALA A 122 -3.39 -8.77 -3.69
C ALA A 122 -2.79 -10.18 -3.83
N LEU A 123 -3.19 -10.90 -4.88
CA LEU A 123 -2.56 -12.17 -5.23
C LEU A 123 -1.06 -11.97 -5.51
N PRO A 124 -0.17 -12.79 -4.94
CA PRO A 124 1.25 -12.78 -5.27
C PRO A 124 1.44 -13.34 -6.68
N SER A 125 1.54 -12.45 -7.65
CA SER A 125 1.63 -12.80 -9.06
C SER A 125 3.02 -12.52 -9.61
N PRO A 126 3.74 -13.54 -10.14
CA PRO A 126 4.97 -13.32 -10.90
C PRO A 126 4.69 -12.89 -12.35
N ASN A 127 3.44 -12.86 -12.77
CA ASN A 127 3.07 -12.48 -14.13
C ASN A 127 3.26 -10.96 -14.31
N PRO A 128 4.12 -10.53 -15.25
CA PRO A 128 4.39 -9.11 -15.48
C PRO A 128 3.17 -8.32 -15.98
N LYS A 129 2.12 -9.01 -16.45
CA LYS A 129 0.86 -8.36 -16.86
C LYS A 129 -0.08 -8.06 -15.70
N THR A 130 0.15 -8.66 -14.53
CA THR A 130 -0.71 -8.53 -13.35
C THR A 130 0.11 -8.46 -12.07
N PRO A 131 1.09 -7.54 -11.96
CA PRO A 131 1.89 -7.41 -10.76
C PRO A 131 1.04 -6.97 -9.57
N PRO A 132 1.38 -7.42 -8.34
CA PRO A 132 0.82 -6.79 -7.14
C PRO A 132 1.18 -5.30 -7.09
N PRO A 133 0.30 -4.39 -6.65
CA PRO A 133 0.56 -2.94 -6.67
C PRO A 133 1.91 -2.55 -6.03
N HIS A 134 2.21 -3.00 -4.83
CA HIS A 134 3.48 -2.70 -4.16
C HIS A 134 4.72 -3.25 -4.86
N SER A 135 4.58 -4.34 -5.62
CA SER A 135 5.70 -4.90 -6.40
C SER A 135 6.05 -4.05 -7.62
N THR A 136 5.26 -3.05 -7.96
CA THR A 136 5.56 -2.08 -9.02
C THR A 136 6.43 -0.92 -8.54
N GLY A 137 6.55 -0.72 -7.21
CA GLY A 137 7.14 0.48 -6.62
C GLY A 137 6.29 1.74 -6.79
N ALA A 138 4.99 1.58 -7.07
CA ALA A 138 4.05 2.67 -7.35
C ALA A 138 2.89 2.72 -6.37
N ALA A 139 2.87 1.87 -5.36
CA ALA A 139 1.89 1.84 -4.28
C ALA A 139 2.58 2.02 -2.93
N VAL A 140 1.87 2.68 -2.01
CA VAL A 140 2.35 2.96 -0.66
C VAL A 140 1.21 2.88 0.35
N ASP A 141 1.45 2.20 1.47
CA ASP A 141 0.58 2.17 2.64
C ASP A 141 1.06 3.21 3.64
N VAL A 142 0.19 4.14 4.00
CA VAL A 142 0.55 5.30 4.81
C VAL A 142 -0.51 5.63 5.87
N THR A 143 -0.03 6.23 6.95
CA THR A 143 -0.86 6.89 7.96
C THR A 143 -0.26 8.26 8.30
N LEU A 144 -0.70 8.88 9.40
CA LEU A 144 -0.22 10.18 9.86
C LEU A 144 0.36 10.08 11.27
N VAL A 145 1.36 10.89 11.55
CA VAL A 145 1.79 11.22 12.91
C VAL A 145 1.63 12.72 13.16
N ASP A 146 1.25 13.07 14.37
CA ASP A 146 1.08 14.46 14.76
C ASP A 146 2.42 15.16 15.09
N ALA A 147 2.36 16.44 15.46
CA ALA A 147 3.55 17.22 15.81
C ALA A 147 4.28 16.74 17.08
N LYS A 148 3.68 15.82 17.84
CA LYS A 148 4.29 15.16 19.00
C LYS A 148 4.80 13.76 18.66
N HIS A 149 4.85 13.42 17.37
CA HIS A 149 5.23 12.09 16.86
C HIS A 149 4.31 10.94 17.31
N GLN A 150 3.06 11.24 17.64
CA GLN A 150 2.07 10.22 17.98
C GLN A 150 1.27 9.83 16.74
N THR A 151 1.07 8.53 16.53
CA THR A 151 0.25 8.03 15.42
C THR A 151 -1.17 8.56 15.56
N VAL A 152 -1.69 9.14 14.49
CA VAL A 152 -3.05 9.67 14.41
C VAL A 152 -4.04 8.52 14.31
N ASP A 153 -5.02 8.50 15.21
CA ASP A 153 -6.02 7.43 15.25
C ASP A 153 -6.95 7.50 14.03
N MET A 154 -6.88 6.48 13.19
CA MET A 154 -7.69 6.31 11.98
C MET A 154 -8.92 5.41 12.21
N GLY A 155 -9.09 4.87 13.43
CA GLY A 155 -10.22 4.02 13.82
C GLY A 155 -10.04 2.52 13.52
N SER A 156 -9.05 2.14 12.74
CA SER A 156 -8.59 0.76 12.56
C SER A 156 -7.09 0.76 12.28
N ALA A 157 -6.45 -0.38 12.52
CA ALA A 157 -5.07 -0.59 12.09
C ALA A 157 -4.98 -0.71 10.55
N ILE A 158 -3.78 -0.51 10.02
CA ILE A 158 -3.42 -0.95 8.66
C ILE A 158 -3.45 -2.48 8.64
N ASP A 159 -3.80 -3.08 7.52
CA ASP A 159 -3.96 -4.53 7.30
C ASP A 159 -5.06 -5.20 8.16
N GLU A 160 -5.89 -4.45 8.86
CA GLU A 160 -6.99 -5.03 9.61
C GLU A 160 -8.05 -5.65 8.69
N LEU A 161 -8.23 -6.97 8.78
CA LEU A 161 -9.25 -7.72 8.02
C LEU A 161 -10.65 -7.52 8.64
N SER A 162 -11.18 -6.32 8.53
CA SER A 162 -12.52 -5.97 9.02
C SER A 162 -13.17 -4.88 8.17
N PRO A 163 -14.50 -4.69 8.25
CA PRO A 163 -15.18 -3.58 7.59
C PRO A 163 -14.67 -2.19 7.98
N ARG A 164 -13.98 -2.06 9.12
CA ARG A 164 -13.38 -0.81 9.59
C ARG A 164 -12.25 -0.31 8.68
N SER A 165 -11.67 -1.18 7.87
CA SER A 165 -10.65 -0.84 6.87
C SER A 165 -11.19 -0.04 5.71
N HIS A 166 -12.51 -0.17 5.41
CA HIS A 166 -13.14 0.60 4.36
C HIS A 166 -13.04 2.12 4.64
N PRO A 167 -12.63 2.93 3.67
CA PRO A 167 -12.39 4.37 3.85
C PRO A 167 -13.52 5.15 4.51
N ASP A 168 -14.75 4.85 4.14
CA ASP A 168 -15.93 5.59 4.56
C ASP A 168 -16.70 4.93 5.74
N TYR A 169 -16.14 3.87 6.33
CA TYR A 169 -16.80 3.17 7.44
C TYR A 169 -17.27 4.12 8.57
N TYR A 170 -16.51 5.17 8.85
CA TYR A 170 -16.80 6.12 9.92
C TYR A 170 -17.54 7.39 9.46
N ILE A 171 -18.05 7.47 8.24
CA ILE A 171 -18.67 8.69 7.67
C ILE A 171 -19.81 9.24 8.55
N HIS A 172 -20.58 8.36 9.19
CA HIS A 172 -21.70 8.74 10.04
C HIS A 172 -21.34 8.86 11.54
N GLN A 173 -20.11 8.55 11.93
CA GLN A 173 -19.65 8.56 13.32
C GLN A 173 -19.03 9.90 13.69
N ARG A 174 -19.86 10.94 13.83
CA ARG A 174 -19.41 12.34 14.03
C ARG A 174 -18.67 12.60 15.35
N ARG A 175 -18.79 11.73 16.37
CA ARG A 175 -18.17 11.90 17.69
C ARG A 175 -16.68 11.58 17.71
N LYS A 176 -16.20 10.81 16.76
CA LYS A 176 -14.78 10.42 16.62
C LYS A 176 -14.17 11.08 15.39
N PRO A 177 -12.91 11.47 15.43
CA PRO A 177 -12.27 12.20 14.33
C PRO A 177 -11.81 11.31 13.17
N TYR A 178 -11.99 10.00 13.23
CA TYR A 178 -11.45 9.00 12.31
C TYR A 178 -11.70 9.34 10.84
N HIS A 179 -12.95 9.61 10.48
CA HIS A 179 -13.28 9.97 9.10
C HIS A 179 -12.55 11.25 8.65
N LYS A 180 -12.47 12.27 9.51
CA LYS A 180 -11.76 13.52 9.21
C LYS A 180 -10.25 13.28 9.02
N HIS A 181 -9.64 12.39 9.82
CA HIS A 181 -8.23 12.04 9.67
C HIS A 181 -7.97 11.31 8.34
N ARG A 182 -8.82 10.36 7.98
CA ARG A 182 -8.77 9.66 6.69
C ARG A 182 -9.01 10.60 5.50
N GLN A 183 -9.90 11.58 5.65
CA GLN A 183 -10.12 12.61 4.62
C GLN A 183 -8.89 13.50 4.46
N LEU A 184 -8.28 13.96 5.56
CA LEU A 184 -7.04 14.74 5.51
C LEU A 184 -5.94 13.97 4.77
N LEU A 185 -5.72 12.69 5.12
CA LEU A 185 -4.74 11.85 4.44
C LEU A 185 -5.07 11.72 2.96
N ARG A 186 -6.32 11.39 2.61
CA ARG A 186 -6.76 11.31 1.21
C ARG A 186 -6.50 12.62 0.46
N ASP A 187 -6.88 13.75 1.03
CA ASP A 187 -6.83 15.03 0.34
C ASP A 187 -5.38 15.45 0.02
N VAL A 188 -4.43 15.23 0.93
CA VAL A 188 -3.02 15.55 0.67
C VAL A 188 -2.40 14.57 -0.35
N MET A 189 -2.76 13.29 -0.30
CA MET A 189 -2.30 12.30 -1.28
C MET A 189 -2.90 12.56 -2.68
N TYR A 190 -4.19 12.92 -2.76
CA TYR A 190 -4.84 13.28 -4.02
C TYR A 190 -4.27 14.55 -4.64
N ALA A 191 -3.94 15.56 -3.83
CA ALA A 191 -3.27 16.77 -4.30
C ALA A 191 -1.92 16.50 -4.97
N ALA A 192 -1.27 15.40 -4.59
CA ALA A 192 -0.02 14.91 -5.19
C ALA A 192 -0.23 13.92 -6.36
N GLY A 193 -1.48 13.65 -6.75
CA GLY A 193 -1.82 12.80 -7.89
C GLY A 193 -2.11 11.33 -7.58
N PHE A 194 -1.93 10.89 -6.33
CA PHE A 194 -2.27 9.52 -5.92
C PHE A 194 -3.78 9.25 -6.00
N ARG A 195 -4.13 7.96 -6.04
CA ARG A 195 -5.51 7.48 -5.86
C ARG A 195 -5.56 6.43 -4.78
N ARG A 196 -6.58 6.54 -3.90
CA ARG A 196 -6.77 5.63 -2.77
C ARG A 196 -7.52 4.38 -3.21
N HIS A 197 -7.09 3.22 -2.71
CA HIS A 197 -7.81 1.95 -2.85
C HIS A 197 -9.26 2.09 -2.33
N PRO A 198 -10.27 1.51 -3.01
CA PRO A 198 -11.67 1.70 -2.62
C PRO A 198 -12.03 1.04 -1.28
N ASP A 199 -11.33 -0.02 -0.89
CA ASP A 199 -11.62 -0.81 0.31
C ASP A 199 -10.61 -0.60 1.46
N GLU A 200 -9.52 0.18 1.23
CA GLU A 200 -8.42 0.38 2.16
C GLU A 200 -8.12 1.85 2.36
N TRP A 201 -8.26 2.37 3.59
CA TRP A 201 -8.07 3.79 3.85
C TRP A 201 -6.61 4.25 3.76
N TRP A 202 -5.66 3.32 3.88
CA TRP A 202 -4.21 3.56 3.94
C TRP A 202 -3.49 3.42 2.60
N HIS A 203 -4.04 2.62 1.66
CA HIS A 203 -3.37 2.25 0.41
C HIS A 203 -3.59 3.30 -0.69
N PHE A 204 -2.48 3.79 -1.25
CA PHE A 204 -2.47 4.77 -2.32
C PHE A 204 -1.55 4.32 -3.46
N SER A 205 -2.02 4.47 -4.68
CA SER A 205 -1.29 4.16 -5.92
C SER A 205 -1.10 5.40 -6.80
N LEU A 206 0.00 5.40 -7.60
CA LEU A 206 0.27 6.43 -8.60
C LEU A 206 0.97 5.80 -9.82
N GLY A 207 0.26 5.72 -10.96
CA GLY A 207 0.82 5.25 -12.22
C GLY A 207 0.81 3.73 -12.44
N ASP A 208 0.40 2.92 -11.47
CA ASP A 208 0.16 1.48 -11.64
C ASP A 208 -1.23 1.16 -12.21
N GLN A 209 -1.54 -0.12 -12.39
CA GLN A 209 -2.84 -0.57 -12.91
C GLN A 209 -4.02 -0.13 -12.02
N MET A 210 -3.85 -0.14 -10.69
CA MET A 210 -4.87 0.29 -9.75
C MET A 210 -5.17 1.79 -9.92
N TRP A 211 -4.14 2.62 -9.97
CA TRP A 211 -4.27 4.05 -10.19
C TRP A 211 -4.97 4.37 -11.52
N ALA A 212 -4.54 3.75 -12.61
CA ALA A 212 -5.10 3.99 -13.93
C ALA A 212 -6.58 3.57 -14.01
N TRP A 213 -6.93 2.45 -13.36
CA TRP A 213 -8.31 2.00 -13.23
C TRP A 213 -9.16 2.98 -12.42
N LEU A 214 -8.68 3.44 -11.27
CA LEU A 214 -9.38 4.43 -10.43
C LEU A 214 -9.61 5.76 -11.16
N CYS A 215 -8.59 6.26 -11.86
CA CYS A 215 -8.74 7.47 -12.68
C CYS A 215 -9.78 7.30 -13.78
N ARG A 216 -9.90 6.11 -14.41
CA ARG A 216 -10.97 5.82 -15.38
C ARG A 216 -12.35 5.75 -14.74
N GLN A 217 -12.47 5.30 -13.47
CA GLN A 217 -13.75 5.34 -12.73
C GLN A 217 -14.18 6.78 -12.45
N GLU A 218 -13.24 7.68 -12.11
CA GLU A 218 -13.50 9.10 -11.87
C GLU A 218 -13.84 9.84 -13.17
N ASN A 219 -13.17 9.49 -14.27
CA ASN A 219 -13.43 10.07 -15.59
C ASN A 219 -13.33 8.99 -16.70
N PRO A 220 -14.45 8.39 -17.11
CA PRO A 220 -14.47 7.31 -18.09
C PRO A 220 -13.95 7.68 -19.50
N THR A 221 -13.79 8.98 -19.81
CA THR A 221 -13.24 9.42 -21.08
C THR A 221 -11.71 9.29 -21.17
N LEU A 222 -11.05 9.07 -20.03
CA LEU A 222 -9.59 8.90 -19.98
C LEU A 222 -9.20 7.50 -20.42
N ALA A 223 -8.45 7.39 -21.52
CA ALA A 223 -7.86 6.13 -22.00
C ALA A 223 -6.46 5.91 -21.38
N LEU A 224 -6.38 5.85 -20.05
CA LEU A 224 -5.10 5.69 -19.35
C LEU A 224 -4.57 4.25 -19.42
N THR A 225 -3.24 4.11 -19.56
CA THR A 225 -2.49 2.88 -19.32
C THR A 225 -1.66 3.04 -18.04
N ALA A 226 -1.33 1.93 -17.40
CA ALA A 226 -0.34 1.94 -16.33
C ALA A 226 1.06 2.17 -16.91
N CYS A 227 1.87 3.01 -16.28
CA CYS A 227 3.25 3.25 -16.67
C CYS A 227 4.25 2.43 -15.85
N TYR A 228 3.79 1.73 -14.80
CA TYR A 228 4.63 0.92 -13.93
C TYR A 228 4.16 -0.53 -13.90
N GLY A 229 5.04 -1.43 -14.36
CA GLY A 229 4.94 -2.89 -14.19
C GLY A 229 5.74 -3.37 -12.98
N SER A 230 6.02 -4.68 -12.92
CA SER A 230 6.87 -5.24 -11.86
C SER A 230 8.24 -4.55 -11.83
N ALA A 231 8.64 -4.11 -10.66
CA ALA A 231 9.97 -3.53 -10.43
C ALA A 231 10.92 -4.57 -9.84
N THR A 232 12.20 -4.47 -10.20
CA THR A 232 13.30 -5.18 -9.56
C THR A 232 14.35 -4.18 -9.12
N LEU A 233 14.86 -4.34 -7.90
CA LEU A 233 16.04 -3.57 -7.48
C LEU A 233 17.25 -4.10 -8.26
N HIS A 234 17.68 -3.39 -9.28
CA HIS A 234 18.95 -3.67 -9.92
C HIS A 234 20.08 -3.25 -8.98
N GLN A 235 21.04 -4.15 -8.70
CA GLN A 235 22.23 -3.89 -7.86
C GLN A 235 23.15 -2.78 -8.41
N ALA A 236 22.85 -2.19 -9.56
CA ALA A 236 23.69 -1.21 -10.24
C ALA A 236 23.84 0.15 -9.52
N TYR A 237 22.99 0.47 -8.53
CA TYR A 237 23.10 1.76 -7.82
C TYR A 237 24.10 1.78 -6.66
N TRP A 238 24.59 0.61 -6.21
CA TRP A 238 25.56 0.53 -5.08
C TRP A 238 27.03 0.68 -5.50
N SER A 239 27.34 0.57 -6.79
CA SER A 239 28.71 0.69 -7.31
C SER A 239 29.16 2.12 -7.64
N SER A 240 28.29 3.10 -7.56
CA SER A 240 28.61 4.51 -7.88
C SER A 240 28.72 5.44 -6.66
N LEU A 241 28.60 4.89 -5.43
CA LEU A 241 28.70 5.65 -4.18
C LEU A 241 29.88 5.22 -3.29
N ASN A 242 30.81 4.38 -3.80
CA ASN A 242 32.10 4.06 -3.15
C ASN A 242 33.26 4.64 -3.92
#